data_7e4a42fcddbed23963dcb43b3707c8b9
#
_entry.id   7e4a42fcddbed23963dcb43b3707c8b9
#
_cell.length_a   1.000
_cell.length_b   1.000
_cell.length_c   1.000
_cell.angle_alpha   90.00
_cell.angle_beta   90.00
_cell.angle_gamma   90.00
#
_symmetry.space_group_name_H-M   'P 1'
#
loop_
_entity.id
_entity.type
_entity.pdbx_description
1 polymer ?
#
loop_
_entity_poly.entity_id
_entity_poly.type
_entity_poly.pdbx_seq_one_letter_code
_entity_poly.pdbx_strand_id
1 'polypeptide(L)'
;VFSAVIAIHEFGHFTVAKLCGIQVNEFSIGMGPVLWKKNHKGTQYSLRALPVGGFVALEGEESPESQQAEAAHTVQEQPAPETEASVQPTGVPLNEAPVWQRALVMVAGAVMNFVLGFVVLVVLIAAQNEPITSKTIYAIQDGALCGQTGLQAGDKVLAVNGRRCFVANDILYELVRTRSYSADFTVLRDGQKVQLPGVQFDTWQDEQGETHMSIGFSVYGLEKTPSNVLREAGNSVLYYGRIVFTSLVDLVRGRESINNLSGPVGIVTAIG
;
A
#
# COMPACT_ATOMS: atom_id res chain seq x y z
N VAL A 1 11.02 -9.04 -2.92
CA VAL A 1 9.93 -8.06 -2.68
C VAL A 1 10.50 -6.75 -2.15
N PHE A 2 11.23 -6.74 -1.02
CA PHE A 2 11.73 -5.52 -0.36
C PHE A 2 12.60 -4.65 -1.29
N SER A 3 13.55 -5.24 -1.99
CA SER A 3 14.42 -4.51 -2.94
C SER A 3 13.63 -3.89 -4.11
N ALA A 4 12.58 -4.56 -4.58
CA ALA A 4 11.74 -4.02 -5.65
C ALA A 4 10.93 -2.80 -5.16
N VAL A 5 10.42 -2.84 -3.93
CA VAL A 5 9.68 -1.71 -3.32
C VAL A 5 10.58 -0.48 -3.21
N ILE A 6 11.85 -0.66 -2.73
CA ILE A 6 12.80 0.44 -2.64
C ILE A 6 13.18 0.95 -4.04
N ALA A 7 13.52 0.07 -4.97
CA ALA A 7 13.91 0.48 -6.32
C ALA A 7 12.80 1.28 -7.04
N ILE A 8 11.54 0.92 -6.84
CA ILE A 8 10.38 1.64 -7.40
C ILE A 8 10.14 2.95 -6.67
N HIS A 9 10.37 3.00 -5.37
CA HIS A 9 10.35 4.24 -4.60
C HIS A 9 11.37 5.25 -5.15
N GLU A 10 12.63 4.83 -5.29
CA GLU A 10 13.71 5.65 -5.86
C GLU A 10 13.43 6.06 -7.31
N PHE A 11 12.84 5.15 -8.09
CA PHE A 11 12.40 5.46 -9.46
C PHE A 11 11.33 6.56 -9.50
N GLY A 12 10.51 6.68 -8.46
CA GLY A 12 9.56 7.78 -8.29
C GLY A 12 10.27 9.13 -8.16
N HIS A 13 11.23 9.25 -7.26
CA HIS A 13 12.06 10.46 -7.08
C HIS A 13 12.78 10.82 -8.37
N PHE A 14 13.45 9.85 -8.98
CA PHE A 14 14.15 9.98 -10.25
C PHE A 14 13.24 10.55 -11.35
N THR A 15 12.06 9.95 -11.54
CA THR A 15 11.14 10.32 -12.63
C THR A 15 10.65 11.74 -12.47
N VAL A 16 10.20 12.11 -11.27
CA VAL A 16 9.67 13.45 -10.99
C VAL A 16 10.78 14.50 -11.04
N ALA A 17 11.97 14.21 -10.53
CA ALA A 17 13.11 15.12 -10.64
C ALA A 17 13.45 15.41 -12.10
N LYS A 18 13.52 14.40 -12.96
CA LYS A 18 13.74 14.58 -14.40
C LYS A 18 12.64 15.37 -15.09
N LEU A 19 11.37 15.12 -14.76
CA LEU A 19 10.22 15.86 -15.31
C LEU A 19 10.22 17.34 -14.87
N CYS A 20 10.71 17.64 -13.67
CA CYS A 20 10.85 18.99 -13.14
C CYS A 20 12.13 19.70 -13.62
N GLY A 21 13.00 19.04 -14.40
CA GLY A 21 14.27 19.62 -14.85
C GLY A 21 15.32 19.71 -13.75
N ILE A 22 15.16 18.95 -12.64
CA ILE A 22 16.11 18.88 -11.55
C ILE A 22 17.25 17.93 -11.94
N GLN A 23 18.49 18.33 -11.61
CA GLN A 23 19.66 17.54 -11.92
C GLN A 23 19.70 16.27 -11.06
N VAL A 24 19.78 15.13 -11.74
CA VAL A 24 20.00 13.83 -11.12
C VAL A 24 21.41 13.37 -11.48
N ASN A 25 22.27 13.27 -10.47
CA ASN A 25 23.66 12.86 -10.64
C ASN A 25 23.78 11.35 -10.83
N GLU A 26 23.13 10.57 -9.98
CA GLU A 26 23.16 9.11 -10.08
C GLU A 26 21.77 8.51 -9.79
N PHE A 27 21.42 7.47 -10.55
CA PHE A 27 20.34 6.54 -10.25
C PHE A 27 20.94 5.14 -10.13
N SER A 28 20.90 4.58 -8.94
CA SER A 28 21.50 3.28 -8.61
C SER A 28 20.48 2.25 -8.20
N ILE A 29 20.61 1.04 -8.74
CA ILE A 29 19.89 -0.15 -8.28
C ILE A 29 20.87 -1.02 -7.50
N GLY A 30 20.53 -1.31 -6.23
CA GLY A 30 21.37 -2.07 -5.32
C GLY A 30 22.34 -1.20 -4.51
N MET A 31 23.13 -1.85 -3.69
CA MET A 31 24.15 -1.27 -2.81
C MET A 31 25.52 -1.93 -3.02
N GLY A 32 26.58 -1.34 -2.45
CA GLY A 32 27.95 -1.88 -2.52
C GLY A 32 28.69 -1.53 -3.79
N PRO A 33 29.75 -2.32 -4.17
CA PRO A 33 30.59 -2.00 -5.32
C PRO A 33 29.83 -2.00 -6.63
N VAL A 34 30.20 -1.08 -7.52
CA VAL A 34 29.57 -0.91 -8.84
C VAL A 34 29.97 -2.05 -9.76
N LEU A 35 28.99 -2.80 -10.27
CA LEU A 35 29.18 -3.84 -11.28
C LEU A 35 29.12 -3.30 -12.70
N TRP A 36 28.26 -2.32 -12.93
CA TRP A 36 28.06 -1.70 -14.22
C TRP A 36 27.63 -0.25 -14.06
N LYS A 37 28.21 0.65 -14.87
CA LYS A 37 27.82 2.05 -14.93
C LYS A 37 27.69 2.55 -16.37
N LYS A 38 26.75 3.45 -16.62
CA LYS A 38 26.57 4.11 -17.91
C LYS A 38 26.07 5.53 -17.69
N ASN A 39 26.72 6.49 -18.33
CA ASN A 39 26.30 7.88 -18.31
C ASN A 39 25.35 8.16 -19.50
N HIS A 40 24.20 8.79 -19.24
CA HIS A 40 23.26 9.20 -20.25
C HIS A 40 22.55 10.49 -19.83
N LYS A 41 22.58 11.50 -20.70
CA LYS A 41 21.92 12.80 -20.49
C LYS A 41 22.18 13.42 -19.10
N GLY A 42 23.44 13.50 -18.69
CA GLY A 42 23.80 14.11 -17.41
C GLY A 42 23.46 13.30 -16.15
N THR A 43 23.10 12.03 -16.27
CA THR A 43 22.84 11.12 -15.16
C THR A 43 23.66 9.85 -15.31
N GLN A 44 24.30 9.43 -14.24
CA GLN A 44 24.95 8.13 -14.15
C GLN A 44 23.92 7.08 -13.72
N TYR A 45 23.77 6.04 -14.50
CA TYR A 45 23.00 4.84 -14.15
C TYR A 45 23.96 3.79 -13.68
N SER A 46 23.74 3.22 -12.51
CA SER A 46 24.60 2.17 -11.96
C SER A 46 23.81 0.96 -11.47
N LEU A 47 24.43 -0.21 -11.62
CA LEU A 47 23.98 -1.47 -11.03
C LEU A 47 25.05 -1.92 -10.05
N ARG A 48 24.67 -2.20 -8.79
CA ARG A 48 25.59 -2.56 -7.72
C ARG A 48 25.44 -4.03 -7.30
N ALA A 49 26.46 -4.55 -6.64
CA ALA A 49 26.63 -5.99 -6.38
C ALA A 49 25.58 -6.57 -5.44
N LEU A 50 25.11 -5.81 -4.46
CA LEU A 50 24.10 -6.26 -3.51
C LEU A 50 22.72 -5.84 -4.02
N PRO A 51 21.83 -6.77 -4.37
CA PRO A 51 20.49 -6.45 -4.88
C PRO A 51 19.55 -6.03 -3.75
N VAL A 52 20.01 -5.20 -2.84
CA VAL A 52 19.25 -4.66 -1.71
C VAL A 52 19.22 -3.15 -1.82
N GLY A 53 18.01 -2.60 -1.97
CA GLY A 53 17.84 -1.15 -2.05
C GLY A 53 18.17 -0.54 -3.41
N GLY A 54 18.45 0.71 -3.39
CA GLY A 54 18.80 1.60 -4.48
C GLY A 54 18.88 3.01 -3.92
N PHE A 55 19.29 3.98 -4.71
CA PHE A 55 19.25 5.38 -4.34
C PHE A 55 19.21 6.28 -5.58
N VAL A 56 18.75 7.49 -5.37
CA VAL A 56 18.83 8.61 -6.32
C VAL A 56 19.66 9.70 -5.68
N ALA A 57 20.75 10.12 -6.32
CA ALA A 57 21.52 11.28 -5.91
C ALA A 57 21.05 12.51 -6.69
N LEU A 58 20.43 13.46 -6.00
CA LEU A 58 20.01 14.73 -6.58
C LEU A 58 21.06 15.80 -6.29
N GLU A 59 21.35 16.64 -7.27
CA GLU A 59 22.23 17.80 -7.06
C GLU A 59 21.62 18.75 -6.03
N GLY A 60 22.43 19.18 -5.05
CA GLY A 60 21.98 20.11 -3.98
C GLY A 60 21.09 19.46 -2.91
N GLU A 61 21.08 18.13 -2.80
CA GLU A 61 20.43 17.40 -1.72
C GLU A 61 21.41 17.17 -0.57
N GLU A 62 21.15 17.76 0.59
CA GLU A 62 21.92 17.57 1.82
C GLU A 62 21.40 16.35 2.62
N SER A 63 21.30 15.17 2.01
CA SER A 63 20.87 13.97 2.72
C SER A 63 22.06 13.12 3.19
N PRO A 64 21.95 12.35 4.29
CA PRO A 64 22.97 11.39 4.72
C PRO A 64 23.30 10.34 3.65
N GLU A 65 22.37 10.07 2.75
CA GLU A 65 22.49 9.10 1.67
C GLU A 65 23.30 9.67 0.50
N SER A 66 23.14 10.97 0.19
CA SER A 66 23.99 11.66 -0.79
C SER A 66 25.43 11.77 -0.29
N GLN A 67 25.64 11.98 1.01
CA GLN A 67 26.97 11.97 1.62
C GLN A 67 27.62 10.58 1.60
N GLN A 68 26.84 9.49 1.75
CA GLN A 68 27.36 8.14 1.60
C GLN A 68 27.70 7.78 0.15
N ALA A 69 26.95 8.30 -0.81
CA ALA A 69 27.26 8.16 -2.23
C ALA A 69 28.56 8.90 -2.58
N GLU A 70 28.75 10.13 -2.10
CA GLU A 70 30.00 10.89 -2.26
C GLU A 70 31.18 10.24 -1.52
N ALA A 71 30.98 9.74 -0.29
CA ALA A 71 32.00 9.03 0.47
C ALA A 71 32.40 7.70 -0.20
N ALA A 72 31.47 7.00 -0.84
CA ALA A 72 31.77 5.80 -1.62
C ALA A 72 32.55 6.10 -2.90
N HIS A 73 32.40 7.29 -3.47
CA HIS A 73 33.20 7.77 -4.58
C HIS A 73 34.64 8.12 -4.14
N THR A 74 34.83 8.69 -2.94
CA THR A 74 36.16 9.12 -2.44
C THR A 74 37.02 7.96 -1.93
N VAL A 75 36.49 6.82 -1.56
CA VAL A 75 37.28 5.68 -1.05
C VAL A 75 37.85 4.77 -2.17
N GLN A 76 37.44 4.95 -3.43
CA GLN A 76 37.94 4.17 -4.58
C GLN A 76 38.75 4.97 -5.62
N GLU A 77 39.23 6.17 -5.29
CA GLU A 77 40.20 6.81 -6.15
C GLU A 77 41.60 6.17 -5.98
N GLN A 78 41.83 5.03 -6.65
CA GLN A 78 43.16 4.78 -7.24
C GLN A 78 43.27 5.68 -8.48
N PRO A 79 44.42 6.31 -8.72
CA PRO A 79 44.59 7.20 -9.86
C PRO A 79 44.53 6.38 -11.16
N ALA A 80 43.37 6.36 -11.80
CA ALA A 80 43.22 5.90 -13.17
C ALA A 80 43.32 7.11 -14.13
N PRO A 81 43.85 6.93 -15.35
CA PRO A 81 44.23 8.03 -16.24
C PRO A 81 43.01 8.90 -16.60
N GLU A 82 43.25 10.18 -16.55
CA GLU A 82 42.39 11.29 -16.93
C GLU A 82 41.73 11.08 -18.29
N THR A 83 40.51 10.58 -18.33
CA THR A 83 39.53 10.79 -19.42
C THR A 83 38.12 10.51 -18.92
N GLU A 84 37.74 11.04 -17.76
CA GLU A 84 36.34 11.15 -17.43
C GLU A 84 35.81 12.45 -18.02
N ALA A 85 35.07 12.33 -19.12
CA ALA A 85 34.22 13.42 -19.62
C ALA A 85 33.31 13.86 -18.47
N SER A 86 33.63 15.01 -17.87
CA SER A 86 32.82 15.66 -16.87
C SER A 86 31.39 15.74 -17.40
N VAL A 87 30.48 14.97 -16.79
CA VAL A 87 29.07 15.01 -17.15
C VAL A 87 28.59 16.43 -16.80
N GLN A 88 28.42 17.26 -17.85
CA GLN A 88 27.93 18.62 -17.61
C GLN A 88 26.51 18.54 -17.05
N PRO A 89 26.22 19.17 -15.89
CA PRO A 89 24.91 19.22 -15.33
C PRO A 89 23.93 19.84 -16.35
N THR A 90 22.83 19.13 -16.62
CA THR A 90 21.82 19.56 -17.60
C THR A 90 20.57 20.10 -16.92
N GLY A 91 20.51 20.09 -15.58
CA GLY A 91 19.36 20.48 -14.76
C GLY A 91 19.72 21.49 -13.67
N VAL A 92 18.69 21.92 -12.95
CA VAL A 92 18.80 22.84 -11.80
C VAL A 92 19.03 22.04 -10.53
N PRO A 93 19.89 22.46 -9.58
CA PRO A 93 20.02 21.81 -8.28
C PRO A 93 18.68 21.81 -7.51
N LEU A 94 18.44 20.75 -6.70
CA LEU A 94 17.20 20.62 -5.93
C LEU A 94 16.95 21.80 -4.99
N ASN A 95 17.98 22.31 -4.33
CA ASN A 95 17.88 23.45 -3.41
C ASN A 95 17.51 24.77 -4.11
N GLU A 96 17.79 24.93 -5.40
CA GLU A 96 17.41 26.07 -6.22
C GLU A 96 16.05 25.90 -6.89
N ALA A 97 15.51 24.69 -6.91
CA ALA A 97 14.20 24.40 -7.49
C ALA A 97 13.06 25.03 -6.65
N PRO A 98 11.95 25.44 -7.29
CA PRO A 98 10.76 25.93 -6.59
C PRO A 98 10.25 24.95 -5.53
N VAL A 99 9.74 25.48 -4.40
CA VAL A 99 9.31 24.66 -3.24
C VAL A 99 8.31 23.57 -3.63
N TRP A 100 7.37 23.87 -4.56
CA TRP A 100 6.38 22.88 -5.01
C TRP A 100 7.02 21.71 -5.78
N GLN A 101 8.09 21.96 -6.58
CA GLN A 101 8.82 20.90 -7.27
C GLN A 101 9.57 20.01 -6.28
N ARG A 102 10.24 20.62 -5.29
CA ARG A 102 10.89 19.88 -4.20
C ARG A 102 9.90 19.00 -3.45
N ALA A 103 8.71 19.55 -3.10
CA ALA A 103 7.65 18.79 -2.44
C ALA A 103 7.14 17.63 -3.32
N LEU A 104 6.97 17.84 -4.63
CA LEU A 104 6.58 16.78 -5.56
C LEU A 104 7.63 15.66 -5.62
N VAL A 105 8.91 16.00 -5.71
CA VAL A 105 9.98 15.01 -5.68
C VAL A 105 9.94 14.21 -4.39
N MET A 106 9.82 14.86 -3.23
CA MET A 106 9.78 14.17 -1.92
C MET A 106 8.60 13.19 -1.80
N VAL A 107 7.44 13.53 -2.35
CA VAL A 107 6.23 12.69 -2.28
C VAL A 107 6.25 11.59 -3.36
N ALA A 108 7.01 11.75 -4.44
CA ALA A 108 6.99 10.89 -5.61
C ALA A 108 7.33 9.42 -5.29
N GLY A 109 8.28 9.17 -4.40
CA GLY A 109 8.65 7.83 -3.98
C GLY A 109 7.47 7.09 -3.32
N ALA A 110 6.79 7.74 -2.38
CA ALA A 110 5.61 7.18 -1.73
C ALA A 110 4.47 6.93 -2.73
N VAL A 111 4.22 7.86 -3.65
CA VAL A 111 3.21 7.70 -4.72
C VAL A 111 3.52 6.50 -5.59
N MET A 112 4.79 6.29 -5.98
CA MET A 112 5.17 5.12 -6.79
C MET A 112 4.97 3.81 -6.06
N ASN A 113 5.15 3.76 -4.75
CA ASN A 113 4.81 2.56 -3.96
C ASN A 113 3.30 2.28 -3.94
N PHE A 114 2.45 3.31 -3.90
CA PHE A 114 1.00 3.13 -4.07
C PHE A 114 0.64 2.61 -5.48
N VAL A 115 1.30 3.14 -6.52
CA VAL A 115 1.13 2.64 -7.90
C VAL A 115 1.56 1.18 -8.00
N LEU A 116 2.70 0.81 -7.43
CA LEU A 116 3.14 -0.58 -7.36
C LEU A 116 2.11 -1.47 -6.65
N GLY A 117 1.64 -1.05 -5.47
CA GLY A 117 0.61 -1.78 -4.71
C GLY A 117 -0.67 -1.97 -5.53
N PHE A 118 -1.12 -0.95 -6.23
CA PHE A 118 -2.27 -1.03 -7.13
C PHE A 118 -2.04 -2.05 -8.27
N VAL A 119 -0.88 -2.01 -8.93
CA VAL A 119 -0.53 -2.95 -10.02
C VAL A 119 -0.49 -4.39 -9.50
N VAL A 120 0.14 -4.61 -8.34
CA VAL A 120 0.20 -5.93 -7.71
C VAL A 120 -1.21 -6.43 -7.38
N LEU A 121 -2.09 -5.59 -6.84
CA LEU A 121 -3.49 -5.96 -6.56
C LEU A 121 -4.26 -6.29 -7.84
N VAL A 122 -4.08 -5.54 -8.91
CA VAL A 122 -4.68 -5.86 -10.23
C VAL A 122 -4.26 -7.25 -10.69
N VAL A 123 -2.96 -7.57 -10.61
CA VAL A 123 -2.45 -8.88 -11.02
C VAL A 123 -3.00 -9.99 -10.11
N LEU A 124 -3.00 -9.79 -8.80
CA LEU A 124 -3.49 -10.78 -7.84
C LEU A 124 -4.99 -11.06 -8.03
N ILE A 125 -5.82 -10.01 -8.16
CA ILE A 125 -7.27 -10.15 -8.37
C ILE A 125 -7.55 -10.80 -9.73
N ALA A 126 -6.78 -10.49 -10.77
CA ALA A 126 -6.95 -11.12 -12.08
C ALA A 126 -6.53 -12.60 -12.07
N ALA A 127 -5.47 -12.95 -11.35
CA ALA A 127 -4.88 -14.29 -11.31
C ALA A 127 -5.62 -15.28 -10.38
N GLN A 128 -6.32 -14.79 -9.33
CA GLN A 128 -7.07 -15.68 -8.42
C GLN A 128 -8.16 -16.45 -9.21
N ASN A 129 -8.54 -17.64 -8.78
CA ASN A 129 -9.58 -18.43 -9.45
C ASN A 129 -11.01 -18.01 -9.01
N GLU A 130 -11.14 -17.50 -7.79
CA GLU A 130 -12.42 -17.13 -7.19
C GLU A 130 -12.98 -15.81 -7.78
N PRO A 131 -14.31 -15.66 -7.89
CA PRO A 131 -14.93 -14.40 -8.31
C PRO A 131 -14.62 -13.27 -7.31
N ILE A 132 -14.72 -12.02 -7.77
CA ILE A 132 -14.54 -10.85 -6.90
C ILE A 132 -15.72 -10.79 -5.92
N THR A 133 -15.43 -10.75 -4.62
CA THR A 133 -16.46 -10.68 -3.58
C THR A 133 -17.11 -9.30 -3.57
N SER A 134 -18.44 -9.25 -3.78
CA SER A 134 -19.21 -8.01 -3.75
C SER A 134 -19.63 -7.62 -2.33
N LYS A 135 -20.16 -6.42 -2.20
CA LYS A 135 -20.79 -5.94 -0.93
C LYS A 135 -22.30 -6.14 -0.92
N THR A 136 -22.85 -6.89 -1.87
CA THR A 136 -24.29 -7.15 -1.95
C THR A 136 -24.59 -8.52 -1.36
N ILE A 137 -25.51 -8.55 -0.42
CA ILE A 137 -25.94 -9.78 0.26
C ILE A 137 -26.65 -10.68 -0.75
N TYR A 138 -26.17 -11.91 -0.90
CA TYR A 138 -26.77 -12.92 -1.76
C TYR A 138 -27.89 -13.66 -1.02
N ALA A 139 -27.57 -14.21 0.13
CA ALA A 139 -28.50 -14.99 0.94
C ALA A 139 -28.19 -14.82 2.43
N ILE A 140 -29.20 -14.95 3.23
CA ILE A 140 -29.13 -15.00 4.70
C ILE A 140 -29.50 -16.42 5.12
N GLN A 141 -28.75 -16.95 6.08
CA GLN A 141 -28.99 -18.29 6.62
C GLN A 141 -30.33 -18.32 7.34
N ASP A 142 -31.08 -19.41 7.19
CA ASP A 142 -32.37 -19.58 7.85
C ASP A 142 -32.21 -19.45 9.36
N GLY A 143 -33.01 -18.56 9.94
CA GLY A 143 -33.01 -18.31 11.38
C GLY A 143 -31.88 -17.37 11.88
N ALA A 144 -31.00 -16.91 11.04
CA ALA A 144 -29.90 -16.01 11.45
C ALA A 144 -30.44 -14.69 12.02
N LEU A 145 -29.86 -14.26 13.15
CA LEU A 145 -30.27 -13.03 13.86
C LEU A 145 -30.11 -11.78 12.97
N CYS A 146 -29.09 -11.74 12.11
CA CYS A 146 -28.86 -10.60 11.21
C CYS A 146 -30.05 -10.38 10.25
N GLY A 147 -30.70 -11.44 9.79
CA GLY A 147 -31.92 -11.36 8.98
C GLY A 147 -33.14 -10.92 9.80
N GLN A 148 -33.29 -11.46 11.00
CA GLN A 148 -34.40 -11.10 11.89
C GLN A 148 -34.31 -9.63 12.36
N THR A 149 -33.10 -9.08 12.43
CA THR A 149 -32.85 -7.71 12.88
C THR A 149 -32.68 -6.70 11.74
N GLY A 150 -33.00 -7.10 10.50
CA GLY A 150 -33.28 -6.14 9.43
C GLY A 150 -32.49 -6.29 8.14
N LEU A 151 -31.41 -7.07 8.09
CA LEU A 151 -30.71 -7.34 6.82
C LEU A 151 -31.55 -8.22 5.90
N GLN A 152 -31.43 -8.00 4.59
CA GLN A 152 -32.16 -8.75 3.56
C GLN A 152 -31.27 -9.13 2.39
N ALA A 153 -31.59 -10.21 1.70
CA ALA A 153 -30.97 -10.53 0.43
C ALA A 153 -31.23 -9.39 -0.58
N GLY A 154 -30.19 -9.03 -1.35
CA GLY A 154 -30.21 -7.88 -2.25
C GLY A 154 -29.68 -6.58 -1.65
N ASP A 155 -29.53 -6.47 -0.33
CA ASP A 155 -28.95 -5.29 0.31
C ASP A 155 -27.49 -5.10 -0.10
N LYS A 156 -27.16 -3.91 -0.60
CA LYS A 156 -25.76 -3.53 -0.85
C LYS A 156 -25.24 -2.75 0.32
N VAL A 157 -24.29 -3.31 1.07
CA VAL A 157 -23.68 -2.66 2.23
C VAL A 157 -22.86 -1.45 1.81
N LEU A 158 -23.20 -0.29 2.33
CA LEU A 158 -22.50 0.99 2.08
C LEU A 158 -21.57 1.35 3.23
N ALA A 159 -22.02 1.13 4.47
CA ALA A 159 -21.26 1.43 5.68
C ALA A 159 -21.66 0.49 6.83
N VAL A 160 -20.72 0.26 7.75
CA VAL A 160 -20.91 -0.44 9.02
C VAL A 160 -20.44 0.48 10.14
N ASN A 161 -21.23 0.67 11.18
CA ASN A 161 -20.95 1.58 12.31
C ASN A 161 -20.55 3.00 11.86
N GLY A 162 -21.24 3.52 10.83
CA GLY A 162 -20.98 4.82 10.23
C GLY A 162 -19.71 4.90 9.34
N ARG A 163 -18.94 3.82 9.25
CA ARG A 163 -17.71 3.76 8.42
C ARG A 163 -18.02 3.18 7.06
N ARG A 164 -17.65 3.90 6.02
CA ARG A 164 -17.85 3.48 4.62
C ARG A 164 -17.09 2.22 4.30
N CYS A 165 -17.75 1.24 3.68
CA CYS A 165 -17.13 0.03 3.16
C CYS A 165 -16.75 0.22 1.68
N PHE A 166 -15.47 0.04 1.35
CA PHE A 166 -14.94 0.10 -0.02
C PHE A 166 -15.03 -1.28 -0.69
N VAL A 167 -14.61 -2.31 0.02
CA VAL A 167 -14.60 -3.72 -0.39
C VAL A 167 -15.42 -4.58 0.59
N ALA A 168 -15.71 -5.84 0.25
CA ALA A 168 -16.44 -6.74 1.13
C ALA A 168 -15.71 -7.00 2.46
N ASN A 169 -14.38 -7.06 2.43
CA ASN A 169 -13.57 -7.27 3.63
C ASN A 169 -13.67 -6.11 4.64
N ASP A 170 -14.10 -4.91 4.21
CA ASP A 170 -14.42 -3.82 5.14
C ASP A 170 -15.52 -4.18 6.12
N ILE A 171 -16.53 -4.93 5.65
CA ILE A 171 -17.67 -5.37 6.49
C ILE A 171 -17.14 -6.23 7.63
N LEU A 172 -16.31 -7.23 7.29
CA LEU A 172 -15.71 -8.14 8.27
C LEU A 172 -14.79 -7.38 9.25
N TYR A 173 -13.94 -6.52 8.71
CA TYR A 173 -13.00 -5.72 9.51
C TYR A 173 -13.73 -4.85 10.55
N GLU A 174 -14.80 -4.15 10.15
CA GLU A 174 -15.56 -3.31 11.09
C GLU A 174 -16.36 -4.15 12.11
N LEU A 175 -16.88 -5.31 11.73
CA LEU A 175 -17.57 -6.22 12.65
C LEU A 175 -16.60 -6.75 13.72
N VAL A 176 -15.45 -7.29 13.31
CA VAL A 176 -14.44 -7.81 14.25
C VAL A 176 -13.90 -6.71 15.18
N ARG A 177 -13.67 -5.52 14.63
CA ARG A 177 -13.13 -4.38 15.38
C ARG A 177 -14.08 -3.86 16.46
N THR A 178 -15.39 -3.99 16.26
CA THR A 178 -16.40 -3.48 17.20
C THR A 178 -16.44 -4.27 18.50
N ARG A 179 -15.94 -5.51 18.53
CA ARG A 179 -15.96 -6.41 19.70
C ARG A 179 -17.34 -6.58 20.33
N SER A 180 -18.39 -6.26 19.58
CA SER A 180 -19.78 -6.48 19.95
C SER A 180 -20.46 -7.37 18.91
N TYR A 181 -21.46 -8.12 19.33
CA TYR A 181 -22.23 -9.01 18.43
C TYR A 181 -23.39 -8.28 17.75
N SER A 182 -23.32 -6.94 17.70
CA SER A 182 -24.28 -6.09 17.00
C SER A 182 -23.56 -4.92 16.32
N ALA A 183 -24.12 -4.46 15.18
CA ALA A 183 -23.56 -3.35 14.42
C ALA A 183 -24.65 -2.58 13.69
N ASP A 184 -24.40 -1.28 13.47
CA ASP A 184 -25.29 -0.44 12.67
C ASP A 184 -24.90 -0.55 11.20
N PHE A 185 -25.87 -0.92 10.36
CA PHE A 185 -25.66 -1.02 8.91
C PHE A 185 -26.32 0.13 8.17
N THR A 186 -25.63 0.62 7.16
CA THR A 186 -26.21 1.46 6.12
C THR A 186 -26.16 0.69 4.82
N VAL A 187 -27.32 0.40 4.26
CA VAL A 187 -27.45 -0.39 3.03
C VAL A 187 -28.14 0.41 1.94
N LEU A 188 -27.95 -0.01 0.70
CA LEU A 188 -28.74 0.42 -0.45
C LEU A 188 -29.71 -0.73 -0.77
N ARG A 189 -31.00 -0.52 -0.55
CA ARG A 189 -32.12 -1.45 -0.81
C ARG A 189 -33.05 -0.83 -1.83
N ASP A 190 -33.26 -1.48 -2.95
CA ASP A 190 -34.16 -1.01 -4.04
C ASP A 190 -33.83 0.44 -4.49
N GLY A 191 -32.54 0.79 -4.51
CA GLY A 191 -32.07 2.14 -4.88
C GLY A 191 -32.18 3.19 -3.76
N GLN A 192 -32.74 2.86 -2.61
CA GLN A 192 -32.88 3.75 -1.45
C GLN A 192 -31.86 3.43 -0.36
N LYS A 193 -31.33 4.48 0.28
CA LYS A 193 -30.44 4.33 1.42
C LYS A 193 -31.22 4.07 2.68
N VAL A 194 -31.04 2.89 3.28
CA VAL A 194 -31.71 2.46 4.51
C VAL A 194 -30.68 2.34 5.63
N GLN A 195 -31.03 2.84 6.81
CA GLN A 195 -30.25 2.65 8.04
C GLN A 195 -30.89 1.54 8.87
N LEU A 196 -30.09 0.57 9.28
CA LEU A 196 -30.47 -0.56 10.10
C LEU A 196 -29.67 -0.51 11.40
N PRO A 197 -30.20 0.10 12.46
CA PRO A 197 -29.50 0.20 13.73
C PRO A 197 -29.53 -1.15 14.47
N GLY A 198 -28.42 -1.50 15.12
CA GLY A 198 -28.34 -2.61 16.06
C GLY A 198 -28.58 -3.99 15.44
N VAL A 199 -28.18 -4.23 14.20
CA VAL A 199 -28.24 -5.57 13.57
C VAL A 199 -27.45 -6.55 14.42
N GLN A 200 -28.09 -7.65 14.87
CA GLN A 200 -27.49 -8.64 15.77
C GLN A 200 -26.95 -9.83 14.97
N PHE A 201 -25.90 -10.45 15.50
CA PHE A 201 -25.25 -11.62 14.92
C PHE A 201 -25.26 -12.78 15.89
N ASP A 202 -25.40 -13.98 15.38
CA ASP A 202 -25.31 -15.22 16.13
C ASP A 202 -23.87 -15.41 16.64
N THR A 203 -23.73 -16.16 17.75
CA THR A 203 -22.43 -16.48 18.34
C THR A 203 -22.28 -17.97 18.55
N TRP A 204 -21.07 -18.47 18.48
CA TRP A 204 -20.72 -19.84 18.83
C TRP A 204 -19.45 -19.85 19.68
N GLN A 205 -19.26 -20.90 20.45
CA GLN A 205 -18.05 -21.08 21.27
C GLN A 205 -17.17 -22.15 20.66
N ASP A 206 -15.86 -21.92 20.65
CA ASP A 206 -14.87 -22.91 20.27
C ASP A 206 -14.55 -23.89 21.40
N GLU A 207 -13.65 -24.85 21.14
CA GLU A 207 -13.22 -25.85 22.11
C GLU A 207 -12.46 -25.24 23.30
N GLN A 208 -11.91 -24.02 23.15
CA GLN A 208 -11.22 -23.25 24.18
C GLN A 208 -12.19 -22.40 25.01
N GLY A 209 -13.49 -22.36 24.64
CA GLY A 209 -14.52 -21.56 25.29
C GLY A 209 -14.54 -20.10 24.85
N GLU A 210 -13.80 -19.73 23.80
CA GLU A 210 -13.84 -18.38 23.21
C GLU A 210 -15.12 -18.21 22.36
N THR A 211 -15.77 -17.06 22.52
CA THR A 211 -17.00 -16.76 21.79
C THR A 211 -16.68 -16.05 20.47
N HIS A 212 -17.11 -16.66 19.39
CA HIS A 212 -16.94 -16.13 18.03
C HIS A 212 -18.27 -15.68 17.44
N MET A 213 -18.24 -14.67 16.60
CA MET A 213 -19.41 -14.17 15.87
C MET A 213 -19.61 -14.98 14.59
N SER A 214 -20.85 -15.40 14.32
CA SER A 214 -21.28 -15.97 13.06
C SER A 214 -21.93 -14.89 12.20
N ILE A 215 -21.43 -14.69 10.97
CA ILE A 215 -21.89 -13.62 10.09
C ILE A 215 -23.32 -13.87 9.59
N GLY A 216 -23.69 -15.14 9.39
CA GLY A 216 -25.05 -15.55 9.02
C GLY A 216 -25.54 -15.11 7.65
N PHE A 217 -24.71 -14.50 6.79
CA PHE A 217 -25.04 -14.13 5.41
C PHE A 217 -23.91 -14.43 4.44
N SER A 218 -24.24 -14.57 3.17
CA SER A 218 -23.31 -14.67 2.06
C SER A 218 -23.49 -13.50 1.10
N VAL A 219 -22.46 -13.23 0.27
CA VAL A 219 -22.47 -12.12 -0.69
C VAL A 219 -22.29 -12.61 -2.12
N TYR A 220 -22.76 -11.82 -3.09
CA TYR A 220 -22.58 -12.16 -4.50
C TYR A 220 -21.11 -12.15 -4.92
N GLY A 221 -20.74 -13.07 -5.81
CA GLY A 221 -19.52 -13.00 -6.60
C GLY A 221 -19.73 -12.15 -7.86
N LEU A 222 -18.78 -11.29 -8.18
CA LEU A 222 -18.75 -10.51 -9.42
C LEU A 222 -17.81 -11.16 -10.43
N GLU A 223 -18.20 -11.12 -11.69
CA GLU A 223 -17.34 -11.56 -12.79
C GLU A 223 -16.07 -10.68 -12.88
N LYS A 224 -14.97 -11.29 -13.26
CA LYS A 224 -13.67 -10.61 -13.42
C LYS A 224 -13.56 -9.89 -14.76
N THR A 225 -14.43 -8.94 -15.00
CA THR A 225 -14.25 -8.01 -16.10
C THR A 225 -13.09 -7.05 -15.81
N PRO A 226 -12.36 -6.56 -16.81
CA PRO A 226 -11.26 -5.59 -16.59
C PRO A 226 -11.68 -4.39 -15.74
N SER A 227 -12.89 -3.89 -15.94
CA SER A 227 -13.45 -2.77 -15.16
C SER A 227 -13.69 -3.14 -13.68
N ASN A 228 -14.19 -4.35 -13.40
CA ASN A 228 -14.40 -4.83 -12.04
C ASN A 228 -13.07 -5.05 -11.32
N VAL A 229 -12.07 -5.63 -12.01
CA VAL A 229 -10.72 -5.84 -11.46
C VAL A 229 -10.07 -4.50 -11.10
N LEU A 230 -10.08 -3.51 -12.02
CA LEU A 230 -9.48 -2.20 -11.76
C LEU A 230 -10.19 -1.47 -10.60
N ARG A 231 -11.53 -1.53 -10.57
CA ARG A 231 -12.32 -0.91 -9.51
C ARG A 231 -12.05 -1.57 -8.15
N GLU A 232 -11.99 -2.90 -8.11
CA GLU A 232 -11.72 -3.63 -6.87
C GLU A 232 -10.28 -3.39 -6.38
N ALA A 233 -9.30 -3.37 -7.27
CA ALA A 233 -7.93 -3.01 -6.93
C ALA A 233 -7.83 -1.59 -6.35
N GLY A 234 -8.49 -0.60 -6.97
CA GLY A 234 -8.53 0.77 -6.45
C GLY A 234 -9.20 0.87 -5.07
N ASN A 235 -10.34 0.18 -4.89
CA ASN A 235 -11.01 0.11 -3.60
C ASN A 235 -10.14 -0.60 -2.54
N SER A 236 -9.41 -1.64 -2.93
CA SER A 236 -8.50 -2.38 -2.03
C SER A 236 -7.32 -1.53 -1.58
N VAL A 237 -6.76 -0.67 -2.45
CA VAL A 237 -5.73 0.30 -2.04
C VAL A 237 -6.27 1.23 -0.93
N LEU A 238 -7.49 1.75 -1.10
CA LEU A 238 -8.13 2.60 -0.08
C LEU A 238 -8.41 1.83 1.21
N TYR A 239 -8.85 0.59 1.11
CA TYR A 239 -9.08 -0.31 2.24
C TYR A 239 -7.80 -0.56 3.03
N TYR A 240 -6.72 -1.00 2.38
CA TYR A 240 -5.44 -1.26 3.07
C TYR A 240 -4.82 0.02 3.63
N GLY A 241 -4.88 1.14 2.90
CA GLY A 241 -4.44 2.44 3.41
C GLY A 241 -5.20 2.85 4.68
N ARG A 242 -6.51 2.62 4.71
CA ARG A 242 -7.34 2.88 5.90
C ARG A 242 -6.97 1.96 7.06
N ILE A 243 -6.75 0.66 6.83
CA ILE A 243 -6.34 -0.28 7.88
C ILE A 243 -5.04 0.19 8.51
N VAL A 244 -4.00 0.47 7.70
CA VAL A 244 -2.70 0.93 8.19
C VAL A 244 -2.86 2.21 9.02
N PHE A 245 -3.58 3.21 8.50
CA PHE A 245 -3.81 4.46 9.23
C PHE A 245 -4.58 4.25 10.53
N THR A 246 -5.63 3.42 10.52
CA THR A 246 -6.42 3.12 11.71
C THR A 246 -5.60 2.38 12.75
N SER A 247 -4.79 1.40 12.34
CA SER A 247 -3.90 0.65 13.24
C SER A 247 -2.86 1.55 13.90
N LEU A 248 -2.29 2.50 13.15
CA LEU A 248 -1.37 3.50 13.70
C LEU A 248 -2.07 4.40 14.74
N VAL A 249 -3.28 4.86 14.46
CA VAL A 249 -4.08 5.66 15.40
C VAL A 249 -4.43 4.84 16.65
N ASP A 250 -4.81 3.59 16.51
CA ASP A 250 -5.16 2.70 17.62
C ASP A 250 -3.92 2.37 18.49
N LEU A 251 -2.73 2.24 17.86
CA LEU A 251 -1.45 2.12 18.55
C LEU A 251 -1.14 3.37 19.41
N VAL A 252 -1.23 4.56 18.80
CA VAL A 252 -0.98 5.84 19.52
C VAL A 252 -1.97 6.05 20.65
N ARG A 253 -3.22 5.59 20.49
CA ARG A 253 -4.26 5.66 21.52
C ARG A 253 -4.16 4.56 22.58
N GLY A 254 -3.18 3.66 22.50
CA GLY A 254 -2.99 2.54 23.42
C GLY A 254 -4.09 1.47 23.36
N ARG A 255 -4.87 1.41 22.29
CA ARG A 255 -5.87 0.37 22.07
C ARG A 255 -5.27 -0.94 21.60
N GLU A 256 -4.10 -0.87 20.96
CA GLU A 256 -3.30 -2.01 20.54
C GLU A 256 -1.98 -2.00 21.27
N SER A 257 -1.50 -3.20 21.64
CA SER A 257 -0.20 -3.36 22.32
C SER A 257 0.93 -3.28 21.28
N ILE A 258 2.01 -2.59 21.63
CA ILE A 258 3.25 -2.58 20.85
C ILE A 258 3.79 -4.00 20.64
N ASN A 259 3.51 -4.93 21.55
CA ASN A 259 3.92 -6.33 21.44
C ASN A 259 3.23 -7.09 20.29
N ASN A 260 2.13 -6.55 19.75
CA ASN A 260 1.45 -7.10 18.57
C ASN A 260 2.09 -6.63 17.25
N LEU A 261 3.09 -5.73 17.31
CA LEU A 261 3.84 -5.30 16.13
C LEU A 261 4.93 -6.32 15.82
N SER A 262 4.72 -7.07 14.77
CA SER A 262 5.77 -7.94 14.21
C SER A 262 6.65 -7.15 13.26
N GLY A 263 7.95 -7.08 13.59
CA GLY A 263 8.95 -6.56 12.65
C GLY A 263 9.17 -7.52 11.45
N PRO A 264 10.03 -7.16 10.48
CA PRO A 264 10.31 -8.00 9.30
C PRO A 264 10.66 -9.45 9.64
N VAL A 265 11.39 -9.67 10.73
CA VAL A 265 11.76 -11.01 11.23
C VAL A 265 10.53 -11.76 11.75
N GLY A 266 9.64 -11.09 12.50
CA GLY A 266 8.42 -11.69 13.01
C GLY A 266 7.43 -12.07 11.90
N ILE A 267 7.38 -11.28 10.80
CA ILE A 267 6.57 -11.61 9.62
C ILE A 267 7.09 -12.89 8.94
N VAL A 268 8.41 -13.01 8.78
CA VAL A 268 9.02 -14.21 8.19
C VAL A 268 8.72 -15.45 9.03
N THR A 269 8.77 -15.34 10.37
CA THR A 269 8.48 -16.46 11.28
C THR A 269 6.98 -16.84 11.30
N ALA A 270 6.08 -15.90 10.99
CA ALA A 270 4.65 -16.18 10.94
C ALA A 270 4.18 -16.81 9.61
N ILE A 271 4.99 -16.71 8.54
CA ILE A 271 4.67 -17.24 7.21
C ILE A 271 5.38 -18.61 6.97
N GLY A 272 6.46 -18.92 7.68
CA GLY A 272 7.22 -20.17 7.62
C GLY A 272 6.68 -21.21 8.57
#